data_33ba15de0c0fb5a66699ee11e748ecdb
#
_entry.id   33ba15de0c0fb5a66699ee11e748ecdb
#
_cell.length_a   1.000
_cell.length_b   1.000
_cell.length_c   1.000
_cell.angle_alpha   90.00
_cell.angle_beta   90.00
_cell.angle_gamma   90.00
#
_symmetry.space_group_name_H-M   'P 1'
#
loop_
_entity.id
_entity.type
_entity.pdbx_description
1 polymer ?
#
loop_
_entity_poly.entity_id
_entity_poly.type
_entity_poly.pdbx_seq_one_letter_code
_entity_poly.pdbx_strand_id
1 'polypeptide(L)'
;SRMGGSILAQIHNEYGGTSPDVECTEEMSGFVSVINKLLKDKKILAYHDRSDGGLITALAEMSFASRLGLKINLDPLLADESELVDLLFNEELGVIIQVLDVDLDETFKLFNSIGLRDEVYNLGTISTEEVLDFRFKEKNIIELPLKELLKNWHQVSFEIQKLRDNPVTAQSEYEHDTNLKNNGLNPVIPFIIPQKININSSKPRIAILREQGVNGQNEMAAAFNEVGFDCLDFHMTDLISKRHL
;
A
#
# COMPACT_ATOMS: atom_id res chain seq x y z
N SER A 1 14.21 15.75 -10.72
CA SER A 1 12.87 15.16 -10.60
C SER A 1 11.90 15.75 -11.62
N ARG A 2 10.97 14.94 -12.09
CA ARG A 2 9.95 15.34 -13.06
C ARG A 2 8.63 15.56 -12.33
N MET A 3 8.15 16.81 -12.31
CA MET A 3 6.93 17.21 -11.59
C MET A 3 5.70 17.33 -12.51
N GLY A 4 5.86 17.11 -13.81
CA GLY A 4 4.76 17.24 -14.79
C GLY A 4 3.62 16.26 -14.49
N GLY A 5 2.41 16.79 -14.38
CA GLY A 5 1.22 16.01 -14.06
C GLY A 5 1.04 15.60 -12.60
N SER A 6 1.99 15.94 -11.71
CA SER A 6 1.87 15.61 -10.27
C SER A 6 0.67 16.28 -9.61
N ILE A 7 0.18 15.71 -8.53
CA ILE A 7 -0.91 16.30 -7.72
C ILE A 7 -0.52 17.70 -7.23
N LEU A 8 0.74 17.90 -6.83
CA LEU A 8 1.21 19.23 -6.44
C LEU A 8 1.06 20.24 -7.59
N ALA A 9 1.47 19.87 -8.80
CA ALA A 9 1.32 20.73 -9.97
C ALA A 9 -0.18 21.03 -10.26
N GLN A 10 -1.03 20.02 -10.16
CA GLN A 10 -2.48 20.17 -10.40
C GLN A 10 -3.14 21.13 -9.43
N ILE A 11 -2.86 21.05 -8.12
CA ILE A 11 -3.45 21.96 -7.13
C ILE A 11 -2.98 23.42 -7.30
N HIS A 12 -1.83 23.62 -7.96
CA HIS A 12 -1.33 24.96 -8.32
C HIS A 12 -1.75 25.41 -9.72
N ASN A 13 -2.56 24.60 -10.45
CA ASN A 13 -2.97 24.83 -11.86
C ASN A 13 -1.78 24.88 -12.84
N GLU A 14 -0.72 24.15 -12.54
CA GLU A 14 0.47 24.01 -13.37
C GLU A 14 0.40 22.70 -14.15
N TYR A 15 -0.07 22.76 -15.38
CA TYR A 15 -0.34 21.57 -16.22
C TYR A 15 0.75 21.26 -17.24
N GLY A 16 1.96 21.76 -17.04
CA GLY A 16 3.10 21.55 -17.94
C GLY A 16 4.20 20.68 -17.32
N GLY A 17 5.30 20.60 -18.05
CA GLY A 17 6.51 19.90 -17.59
C GLY A 17 6.56 18.43 -18.04
N THR A 18 7.68 17.80 -17.70
CA THR A 18 7.92 16.38 -18.00
C THR A 18 7.32 15.51 -16.91
N SER A 19 6.54 14.50 -17.31
CA SER A 19 5.99 13.50 -16.40
C SER A 19 6.99 12.38 -16.14
N PRO A 20 6.91 11.69 -14.99
CA PRO A 20 7.63 10.43 -14.75
C PRO A 20 7.33 9.39 -15.84
N ASP A 21 8.34 8.59 -16.20
CA ASP A 21 8.20 7.50 -17.18
C ASP A 21 9.21 6.38 -16.85
N VAL A 22 8.97 5.19 -17.39
CA VAL A 22 9.91 4.06 -17.32
C VAL A 22 10.98 4.27 -18.41
N GLU A 23 12.21 4.56 -17.99
CA GLU A 23 13.32 4.75 -18.92
C GLU A 23 14.01 3.43 -19.29
N CYS A 24 14.04 2.48 -18.37
CA CYS A 24 14.68 1.17 -18.55
C CYS A 24 13.75 0.03 -18.11
N THR A 25 13.28 -0.76 -19.07
CA THR A 25 12.37 -1.89 -18.82
C THR A 25 13.08 -3.04 -18.10
N GLU A 26 14.37 -3.20 -18.31
CA GLU A 26 15.21 -4.21 -17.66
C GLU A 26 15.34 -3.91 -16.17
N GLU A 27 15.55 -2.65 -15.79
CA GLU A 27 15.59 -2.21 -14.38
C GLU A 27 14.24 -2.45 -13.70
N MET A 28 13.14 -2.10 -14.37
CA MET A 28 11.79 -2.35 -13.85
C MET A 28 11.55 -3.85 -13.66
N SER A 29 11.95 -4.69 -14.59
CA SER A 29 11.82 -6.15 -14.49
C SER A 29 12.66 -6.70 -13.33
N GLY A 30 13.88 -6.21 -13.18
CA GLY A 30 14.78 -6.54 -12.07
C GLY A 30 14.18 -6.14 -10.72
N PHE A 31 13.69 -4.90 -10.63
CA PHE A 31 13.01 -4.38 -9.45
C PHE A 31 11.83 -5.26 -9.02
N VAL A 32 10.90 -5.57 -9.93
CA VAL A 32 9.75 -6.45 -9.64
C VAL A 32 10.21 -7.82 -9.16
N SER A 33 11.29 -8.36 -9.74
CA SER A 33 11.84 -9.66 -9.34
C SER A 33 12.39 -9.64 -7.90
N VAL A 34 13.08 -8.55 -7.50
CA VAL A 34 13.59 -8.39 -6.13
C VAL A 34 12.45 -8.21 -5.14
N ILE A 35 11.44 -7.38 -5.44
CA ILE A 35 10.27 -7.21 -4.57
C ILE A 35 9.55 -8.55 -4.36
N ASN A 36 9.28 -9.29 -5.43
CA ASN A 36 8.64 -10.60 -5.35
C ASN A 36 9.45 -11.60 -4.50
N LYS A 37 10.78 -11.56 -4.60
CA LYS A 37 11.66 -12.39 -3.77
C LYS A 37 11.54 -12.01 -2.30
N LEU A 38 11.63 -10.73 -1.96
CA LEU A 38 11.52 -10.23 -0.58
C LEU A 38 10.14 -10.57 0.02
N LEU A 39 9.06 -10.46 -0.75
CA LEU A 39 7.71 -10.86 -0.34
C LEU A 39 7.62 -12.37 -0.08
N LYS A 40 8.14 -13.19 -0.98
CA LYS A 40 8.17 -14.66 -0.84
C LYS A 40 8.96 -15.08 0.41
N ASP A 41 10.07 -14.41 0.67
CA ASP A 41 10.93 -14.66 1.82
C ASP A 41 10.39 -14.02 3.11
N LYS A 42 9.21 -13.34 3.05
CA LYS A 42 8.53 -12.65 4.15
C LYS A 42 9.39 -11.58 4.84
N LYS A 43 10.22 -10.90 4.07
CA LYS A 43 11.12 -9.85 4.56
C LYS A 43 10.51 -8.45 4.51
N ILE A 44 9.50 -8.24 3.68
CA ILE A 44 8.73 -7.00 3.64
C ILE A 44 7.62 -7.05 4.69
N LEU A 45 7.65 -6.10 5.63
CA LEU A 45 6.65 -5.92 6.69
C LEU A 45 5.53 -4.97 6.26
N ALA A 46 5.87 -3.94 5.48
CA ALA A 46 4.94 -3.01 4.87
C ALA A 46 5.51 -2.55 3.53
N TYR A 47 4.60 -2.19 2.61
CA TYR A 47 4.92 -1.79 1.25
C TYR A 47 3.95 -0.71 0.79
N HIS A 48 4.47 0.31 0.14
CA HIS A 48 3.68 1.35 -0.50
C HIS A 48 4.38 1.86 -1.76
N ASP A 49 3.66 1.97 -2.87
CA ASP A 49 4.16 2.63 -4.06
C ASP A 49 4.28 4.14 -3.83
N ARG A 50 5.32 4.76 -4.37
CA ARG A 50 5.34 6.21 -4.50
C ARG A 50 4.46 6.58 -5.70
N SER A 51 3.28 7.11 -5.43
CA SER A 51 2.29 7.50 -6.42
C SER A 51 1.82 8.94 -6.18
N ASP A 52 0.54 9.20 -6.31
CA ASP A 52 -0.05 10.55 -6.14
C ASP A 52 0.39 11.24 -4.85
N GLY A 53 0.94 12.45 -4.98
CA GLY A 53 1.45 13.24 -3.85
C GLY A 53 2.88 12.88 -3.41
N GLY A 54 3.54 11.92 -4.05
CA GLY A 54 4.96 11.62 -3.90
C GLY A 54 5.35 10.93 -2.59
N LEU A 55 6.61 11.10 -2.21
CA LEU A 55 7.21 10.44 -1.05
C LEU A 55 6.51 10.77 0.27
N ILE A 56 6.16 12.04 0.48
CA ILE A 56 5.55 12.50 1.72
C ILE A 56 4.17 11.88 1.94
N THR A 57 3.36 11.77 0.88
CA THR A 57 2.04 11.16 0.96
C THR A 57 2.14 9.66 1.23
N ALA A 58 2.99 8.94 0.51
CA ALA A 58 3.19 7.52 0.73
C ALA A 58 3.66 7.21 2.18
N LEU A 59 4.58 8.00 2.74
CA LEU A 59 5.01 7.87 4.15
C LEU A 59 3.86 8.16 5.12
N ALA A 60 3.03 9.17 4.84
CA ALA A 60 1.87 9.50 5.67
C ALA A 60 0.84 8.35 5.66
N GLU A 61 0.53 7.79 4.51
CA GLU A 61 -0.43 6.68 4.36
C GLU A 61 0.05 5.40 5.03
N MET A 62 1.33 5.08 4.97
CA MET A 62 1.92 3.98 5.74
C MET A 62 1.78 4.22 7.26
N SER A 63 1.97 5.47 7.71
CA SER A 63 1.78 5.86 9.10
C SER A 63 0.31 5.81 9.53
N PHE A 64 -0.63 6.14 8.64
CA PHE A 64 -2.07 6.01 8.92
C PHE A 64 -2.46 4.56 9.18
N ALA A 65 -1.92 3.62 8.41
CA ALA A 65 -2.21 2.20 8.58
C ALA A 65 -1.68 1.65 9.91
N SER A 66 -0.49 2.06 10.33
CA SER A 66 0.16 1.58 11.54
C SER A 66 -0.18 2.36 12.81
N ARG A 67 -0.69 3.60 12.68
CA ARG A 67 -0.86 4.57 13.76
C ARG A 67 0.46 4.92 14.48
N LEU A 68 1.58 4.78 13.77
CA LEU A 68 2.92 5.09 14.26
C LEU A 68 3.52 6.22 13.45
N GLY A 69 4.33 7.04 14.10
CA GLY A 69 5.10 8.08 13.43
C GLY A 69 6.37 7.55 12.78
N LEU A 70 7.09 8.45 12.12
CA LEU A 70 8.33 8.14 11.41
C LEU A 70 9.40 9.19 11.74
N LYS A 71 10.65 8.75 11.87
CA LYS A 71 11.85 9.61 11.90
C LYS A 71 12.60 9.41 10.61
N ILE A 72 12.52 10.40 9.73
CA ILE A 72 13.04 10.35 8.36
C ILE A 72 14.31 11.19 8.26
N ASN A 73 15.39 10.59 7.79
CA ASN A 73 16.64 11.27 7.45
C ASN A 73 16.71 11.50 5.93
N LEU A 74 16.75 12.75 5.53
CA LEU A 74 16.85 13.16 4.13
C LEU A 74 18.28 13.33 3.62
N ASP A 75 19.30 13.21 4.47
CA ASP A 75 20.69 13.38 4.06
C ASP A 75 21.12 12.52 2.87
N PRO A 76 20.65 11.26 2.73
CA PRO A 76 21.01 10.45 1.56
C PRO A 76 20.34 10.89 0.25
N LEU A 77 19.26 11.67 0.33
CA LEU A 77 18.40 12.04 -0.80
C LEU A 77 18.51 13.51 -1.20
N LEU A 78 18.95 14.37 -0.30
CA LEU A 78 18.87 15.82 -0.43
C LEU A 78 20.26 16.43 -0.37
N ALA A 79 20.66 17.13 -1.42
CA ALA A 79 21.92 17.87 -1.43
C ALA A 79 21.76 19.26 -0.79
N ASP A 80 20.64 19.93 -1.06
CA ASP A 80 20.31 21.27 -0.58
C ASP A 80 18.82 21.39 -0.26
N GLU A 81 18.47 22.20 0.75
CA GLU A 81 17.06 22.41 1.18
C GLU A 81 16.18 22.98 0.06
N SER A 82 16.72 23.64 -0.95
CA SER A 82 15.94 24.14 -2.09
C SER A 82 15.32 23.04 -2.95
N GLU A 83 15.83 21.81 -2.87
CA GLU A 83 15.33 20.64 -3.60
C GLU A 83 14.24 19.88 -2.81
N LEU A 84 13.89 20.33 -1.60
CA LEU A 84 13.01 19.64 -0.68
C LEU A 84 11.62 19.38 -1.25
N VAL A 85 11.04 20.37 -1.92
CA VAL A 85 9.71 20.24 -2.52
C VAL A 85 9.73 19.20 -3.64
N ASP A 86 10.73 19.25 -4.49
CA ASP A 86 10.92 18.30 -5.58
C ASP A 86 11.09 16.87 -5.05
N LEU A 87 11.88 16.70 -3.98
CA LEU A 87 12.10 15.40 -3.36
C LEU A 87 10.82 14.81 -2.76
N LEU A 88 10.07 15.62 -2.01
CA LEU A 88 8.93 15.15 -1.25
C LEU A 88 7.69 14.91 -2.11
N PHE A 89 7.50 15.68 -3.19
CA PHE A 89 6.28 15.70 -3.97
C PHE A 89 6.41 15.19 -5.41
N ASN A 90 7.62 14.79 -5.86
CA ASN A 90 7.69 14.13 -7.14
C ASN A 90 7.06 12.74 -7.09
N GLU A 91 6.45 12.37 -8.19
CA GLU A 91 5.78 11.09 -8.39
C GLU A 91 6.62 10.16 -9.29
N GLU A 92 7.96 10.31 -9.22
CA GLU A 92 8.89 9.39 -9.89
C GLU A 92 8.66 7.96 -9.41
N LEU A 93 8.87 7.00 -10.29
CA LEU A 93 8.69 5.59 -10.00
C LEU A 93 9.52 5.17 -8.78
N GLY A 94 8.91 4.46 -7.88
CA GLY A 94 9.57 4.00 -6.67
C GLY A 94 8.61 3.41 -5.65
N VAL A 95 9.18 2.88 -4.57
CA VAL A 95 8.42 2.27 -3.48
C VAL A 95 9.06 2.60 -2.14
N ILE A 96 8.25 2.52 -1.11
CA ILE A 96 8.70 2.53 0.28
C ILE A 96 8.42 1.16 0.85
N ILE A 97 9.42 0.53 1.42
CA ILE A 97 9.27 -0.76 2.09
C ILE A 97 9.75 -0.65 3.54
N GLN A 98 9.10 -1.37 4.42
CA GLN A 98 9.56 -1.61 5.78
C GLN A 98 10.16 -3.00 5.86
N VAL A 99 11.38 -3.11 6.38
CA VAL A 99 12.08 -4.35 6.64
C VAL A 99 12.59 -4.38 8.08
N LEU A 100 12.94 -5.56 8.60
CA LEU A 100 13.65 -5.66 9.86
C LEU A 100 15.11 -5.21 9.69
N ASP A 101 15.72 -4.63 10.72
CA ASP A 101 17.12 -4.21 10.69
C ASP A 101 18.07 -5.36 10.30
N VAL A 102 17.74 -6.60 10.72
CA VAL A 102 18.53 -7.79 10.39
C VAL A 102 18.49 -8.16 8.89
N ASP A 103 17.48 -7.69 8.17
CA ASP A 103 17.28 -7.96 6.74
C ASP A 103 17.76 -6.81 5.84
N LEU A 104 18.19 -5.70 6.43
CA LEU A 104 18.56 -4.48 5.70
C LEU A 104 19.72 -4.72 4.73
N ASP A 105 20.82 -5.33 5.20
CA ASP A 105 22.00 -5.60 4.38
C ASP A 105 21.69 -6.54 3.20
N GLU A 106 20.84 -7.53 3.42
CA GLU A 106 20.44 -8.45 2.36
C GLU A 106 19.55 -7.74 1.33
N THR A 107 18.65 -6.89 1.80
CA THR A 107 17.81 -6.05 0.92
C THR A 107 18.68 -5.18 0.01
N PHE A 108 19.66 -4.47 0.54
CA PHE A 108 20.59 -3.69 -0.26
C PHE A 108 21.38 -4.54 -1.27
N LYS A 109 21.84 -5.74 -0.86
CA LYS A 109 22.55 -6.66 -1.76
C LYS A 109 21.67 -7.13 -2.92
N LEU A 110 20.40 -7.40 -2.69
CA LEU A 110 19.47 -7.82 -3.73
C LEU A 110 19.27 -6.71 -4.77
N PHE A 111 19.02 -5.49 -4.36
CA PHE A 111 18.89 -4.36 -5.29
C PHE A 111 20.21 -4.05 -6.00
N ASN A 112 21.34 -4.15 -5.31
CA ASN A 112 22.66 -4.00 -5.93
C ASN A 112 22.91 -5.05 -7.03
N SER A 113 22.41 -6.29 -6.87
CA SER A 113 22.61 -7.36 -7.85
C SER A 113 21.91 -7.12 -9.19
N ILE A 114 20.96 -6.17 -9.24
CA ILE A 114 20.24 -5.75 -10.44
C ILE A 114 20.62 -4.35 -10.92
N GLY A 115 21.69 -3.76 -10.36
CA GLY A 115 22.20 -2.45 -10.76
C GLY A 115 21.55 -1.25 -10.06
N LEU A 116 20.57 -1.45 -9.19
CA LEU A 116 19.84 -0.38 -8.49
C LEU A 116 20.45 0.01 -7.13
N ARG A 117 21.77 -0.12 -6.96
CA ARG A 117 22.42 0.17 -5.68
C ARG A 117 22.25 1.62 -5.24
N ASP A 118 22.42 2.53 -6.18
CA ASP A 118 22.44 3.98 -5.91
C ASP A 118 21.02 4.58 -5.87
N GLU A 119 20.01 3.75 -6.09
CA GLU A 119 18.58 4.12 -6.06
C GLU A 119 17.86 3.62 -4.78
N VAL A 120 18.59 2.99 -3.85
CA VAL A 120 18.02 2.43 -2.62
C VAL A 120 18.59 3.13 -1.40
N TYR A 121 17.72 3.67 -0.57
CA TYR A 121 18.08 4.51 0.56
C TYR A 121 17.44 3.99 1.86
N ASN A 122 18.19 4.03 2.95
CA ASN A 122 17.62 3.90 4.29
C ASN A 122 17.07 5.26 4.71
N LEU A 123 15.75 5.40 4.71
CA LEU A 123 15.07 6.66 5.02
C LEU A 123 14.96 6.94 6.51
N GLY A 124 15.04 5.91 7.36
CA GLY A 124 14.88 6.10 8.80
C GLY A 124 14.13 4.98 9.49
N THR A 125 13.44 5.31 10.58
CA THR A 125 12.81 4.33 11.46
C THR A 125 11.40 4.75 11.88
N ILE A 126 10.59 3.75 12.25
CA ILE A 126 9.30 4.02 12.91
C ILE A 126 9.51 4.58 14.32
N SER A 127 8.54 5.38 14.76
CA SER A 127 8.52 6.02 16.07
C SER A 127 7.17 5.84 16.75
N THR A 128 7.19 5.75 18.08
CA THR A 128 5.96 5.80 18.88
C THR A 128 5.43 7.22 19.09
N GLU A 129 6.19 8.23 18.69
CA GLU A 129 5.74 9.61 18.63
C GLU A 129 4.77 9.75 17.46
N GLU A 130 3.60 10.36 17.67
CA GLU A 130 2.54 10.49 16.65
C GLU A 130 2.84 11.63 15.67
N VAL A 131 4.06 11.63 15.09
CA VAL A 131 4.54 12.66 14.14
C VAL A 131 5.36 12.04 13.01
N LEU A 132 5.36 12.70 11.86
CA LEU A 132 6.34 12.52 10.80
C LEU A 132 7.42 13.59 10.99
N ASP A 133 8.61 13.17 11.41
CA ASP A 133 9.77 14.03 11.70
C ASP A 133 10.80 13.89 10.57
N PHE A 134 10.92 14.92 9.73
CA PHE A 134 11.87 14.97 8.63
C PHE A 134 13.09 15.79 9.00
N ARG A 135 14.26 15.18 8.87
CA ARG A 135 15.54 15.76 9.26
C ARG A 135 16.50 15.88 8.08
N PHE A 136 17.23 16.98 8.05
CA PHE A 136 18.33 17.21 7.13
C PHE A 136 19.48 17.87 7.88
N LYS A 137 20.70 17.31 7.78
CA LYS A 137 21.90 17.78 8.51
C LYS A 137 21.62 17.94 10.01
N GLU A 138 21.01 16.89 10.59
CA GLU A 138 20.63 16.82 12.01
C GLU A 138 19.54 17.83 12.46
N LYS A 139 19.09 18.72 11.57
CA LYS A 139 18.02 19.67 11.88
C LYS A 139 16.67 19.06 11.54
N ASN A 140 15.71 19.26 12.42
CA ASN A 140 14.29 19.06 12.08
C ASN A 140 13.88 20.18 11.11
N ILE A 141 13.47 19.81 9.90
CA ILE A 141 13.05 20.77 8.86
C ILE A 141 11.54 20.74 8.65
N ILE A 142 10.90 19.60 8.92
CA ILE A 142 9.45 19.45 8.86
C ILE A 142 9.02 18.50 9.98
N GLU A 143 8.01 18.90 10.74
CA GLU A 143 7.33 18.07 11.72
C GLU A 143 5.82 18.13 11.48
N LEU A 144 5.22 16.98 11.16
CA LEU A 144 3.82 16.88 10.80
C LEU A 144 3.09 15.98 11.79
N PRO A 145 2.16 16.52 12.60
CA PRO A 145 1.34 15.72 13.50
C PRO A 145 0.47 14.71 12.73
N LEU A 146 0.62 13.43 13.03
CA LEU A 146 -0.06 12.36 12.32
C LEU A 146 -1.59 12.50 12.35
N LYS A 147 -2.13 12.97 13.47
CA LYS A 147 -3.56 13.20 13.64
C LYS A 147 -4.10 14.25 12.65
N GLU A 148 -3.36 15.34 12.43
CA GLU A 148 -3.79 16.40 11.51
C GLU A 148 -3.71 15.93 10.05
N LEU A 149 -2.65 15.18 9.70
CA LEU A 149 -2.54 14.57 8.38
C LEU A 149 -3.70 13.60 8.11
N LEU A 150 -4.00 12.72 9.07
CA LEU A 150 -5.08 11.74 8.95
C LEU A 150 -6.46 12.41 8.80
N LYS A 151 -6.71 13.49 9.55
CA LYS A 151 -7.94 14.26 9.40
C LYS A 151 -8.06 14.88 8.02
N ASN A 152 -7.00 15.50 7.52
CA ASN A 152 -6.99 16.13 6.19
C ASN A 152 -7.19 15.07 5.09
N TRP A 153 -6.59 13.90 5.24
CA TRP A 153 -6.74 12.78 4.31
C TRP A 153 -8.19 12.28 4.23
N HIS A 154 -8.88 12.17 5.36
CA HIS A 154 -10.29 11.74 5.43
C HIS A 154 -11.30 12.85 5.07
N GLN A 155 -10.91 14.13 5.14
CA GLN A 155 -11.85 15.25 5.13
C GLN A 155 -12.74 15.30 3.88
N VAL A 156 -12.17 15.11 2.69
CA VAL A 156 -12.94 15.19 1.43
C VAL A 156 -14.00 14.10 1.37
N SER A 157 -13.61 12.86 1.67
CA SER A 157 -14.54 11.72 1.71
C SER A 157 -15.64 11.91 2.76
N PHE A 158 -15.28 12.43 3.94
CA PHE A 158 -16.22 12.74 5.00
C PHE A 158 -17.27 13.81 4.56
N GLU A 159 -16.83 14.91 3.94
CA GLU A 159 -17.76 15.96 3.50
C GLU A 159 -18.71 15.45 2.40
N ILE A 160 -18.23 14.62 1.48
CA ILE A 160 -19.06 13.96 0.46
C ILE A 160 -20.06 13.01 1.12
N GLN A 161 -19.62 12.18 2.05
CA GLN A 161 -20.45 11.23 2.79
C GLN A 161 -21.55 11.94 3.59
N LYS A 162 -21.21 13.04 4.25
CA LYS A 162 -22.13 13.86 5.02
C LYS A 162 -23.25 14.50 4.17
N LEU A 163 -22.96 14.78 2.89
CA LEU A 163 -23.98 15.27 1.93
C LEU A 163 -24.89 14.13 1.43
N ARG A 164 -24.37 12.92 1.31
CA ARG A 164 -25.08 11.76 0.76
C ARG A 164 -25.86 11.00 1.82
N ASP A 165 -25.26 10.79 2.99
CA ASP A 165 -25.75 9.90 4.05
C ASP A 165 -26.28 10.69 5.25
N ASN A 166 -26.53 10.01 6.38
CA ASN A 166 -26.94 10.68 7.61
C ASN A 166 -25.75 11.47 8.20
N PRO A 167 -25.84 12.80 8.36
CA PRO A 167 -24.71 13.62 8.81
C PRO A 167 -24.19 13.25 10.21
N VAL A 168 -25.06 12.76 11.10
CA VAL A 168 -24.68 12.40 12.48
C VAL A 168 -23.82 11.13 12.48
N THR A 169 -24.20 10.13 11.68
CA THR A 169 -23.42 8.88 11.58
C THR A 169 -22.12 9.10 10.81
N ALA A 170 -22.13 9.93 9.75
CA ALA A 170 -20.91 10.30 9.03
C ALA A 170 -19.90 11.03 9.94
N GLN A 171 -20.40 11.94 10.80
CA GLN A 171 -19.57 12.63 11.79
C GLN A 171 -18.96 11.65 12.81
N SER A 172 -19.76 10.70 13.31
CA SER A 172 -19.31 9.69 14.27
C SER A 172 -18.24 8.78 13.67
N GLU A 173 -18.39 8.37 12.39
CA GLU A 173 -17.43 7.59 11.65
C GLU A 173 -16.10 8.34 11.48
N TYR A 174 -16.16 9.59 11.01
CA TYR A 174 -14.98 10.43 10.87
C TYR A 174 -14.20 10.63 12.18
N GLU A 175 -14.89 10.86 13.30
CA GLU A 175 -14.27 10.98 14.62
C GLU A 175 -13.62 9.67 15.09
N HIS A 176 -14.26 8.54 14.79
CA HIS A 176 -13.75 7.21 15.08
C HIS A 176 -12.49 6.91 14.25
N ASP A 177 -12.52 7.17 12.94
CA ASP A 177 -11.43 6.83 12.02
C ASP A 177 -10.21 7.73 12.20
N THR A 178 -10.43 9.00 12.58
CA THR A 178 -9.34 9.95 12.86
C THR A 178 -8.82 9.89 14.30
N ASN A 179 -9.32 8.97 15.12
CA ASN A 179 -8.81 8.73 16.46
C ASN A 179 -7.63 7.74 16.42
N LEU A 180 -6.41 8.25 16.60
CA LEU A 180 -5.19 7.42 16.60
C LEU A 180 -5.17 6.34 17.70
N LYS A 181 -5.96 6.50 18.76
CA LYS A 181 -6.06 5.54 19.87
C LYS A 181 -7.12 4.46 19.65
N ASN A 182 -7.82 4.52 18.52
CA ASN A 182 -8.80 3.51 18.18
C ASN A 182 -8.12 2.22 17.73
N ASN A 183 -8.34 1.15 18.48
CA ASN A 183 -7.76 -0.16 18.19
C ASN A 183 -8.49 -0.95 17.08
N GLY A 184 -9.48 -0.34 16.43
CA GLY A 184 -10.30 -1.01 15.44
C GLY A 184 -11.24 -2.08 16.02
N LEU A 185 -11.68 -2.99 15.17
CA LEU A 185 -12.55 -4.09 15.57
C LEU A 185 -11.74 -5.22 16.19
N ASN A 186 -12.08 -5.59 17.42
CA ASN A 186 -11.44 -6.68 18.15
C ASN A 186 -12.46 -7.82 18.40
N PRO A 187 -12.67 -8.73 17.45
CA PRO A 187 -13.61 -9.82 17.60
C PRO A 187 -13.13 -10.81 18.66
N VAL A 188 -14.02 -11.20 19.54
CA VAL A 188 -13.79 -12.31 20.47
C VAL A 188 -14.29 -13.59 19.82
N ILE A 189 -13.38 -14.51 19.53
CA ILE A 189 -13.73 -15.82 18.98
C ILE A 189 -13.82 -16.83 20.13
N PRO A 190 -15.03 -17.18 20.62
CA PRO A 190 -15.20 -18.05 21.79
C PRO A 190 -15.08 -19.55 21.45
N PHE A 191 -14.64 -19.89 20.25
CA PHE A 191 -14.52 -21.27 19.81
C PHE A 191 -13.18 -21.52 19.10
N ILE A 192 -12.77 -22.79 19.10
CA ILE A 192 -11.60 -23.24 18.35
C ILE A 192 -12.06 -23.60 16.94
N ILE A 193 -11.42 -23.01 15.94
CA ILE A 193 -11.69 -23.38 14.54
C ILE A 193 -11.27 -24.84 14.35
N PRO A 194 -12.19 -25.74 13.98
CA PRO A 194 -11.85 -27.15 13.78
C PRO A 194 -10.82 -27.30 12.68
N GLN A 195 -9.87 -28.22 12.87
CA GLN A 195 -8.91 -28.56 11.80
C GLN A 195 -9.67 -29.14 10.62
N LYS A 196 -9.20 -28.84 9.39
CA LYS A 196 -9.77 -29.38 8.15
C LYS A 196 -9.92 -30.89 8.26
N ILE A 197 -11.14 -31.37 8.14
CA ILE A 197 -11.40 -32.80 8.00
C ILE A 197 -11.07 -33.14 6.56
N ASN A 198 -9.97 -33.83 6.33
CA ASN A 198 -9.63 -34.38 5.02
C ASN A 198 -10.63 -35.52 4.71
N ILE A 199 -11.76 -35.20 4.12
CA ILE A 199 -12.75 -36.16 3.67
C ILE A 199 -12.35 -36.61 2.26
N ASN A 200 -11.61 -37.70 2.21
CA ASN A 200 -11.39 -38.56 1.05
C ASN A 200 -10.49 -38.17 -0.12
N SER A 201 -9.96 -39.24 -0.70
CA SER A 201 -9.10 -39.34 -1.88
C SER A 201 -9.76 -38.98 -3.22
N SER A 202 -11.08 -38.84 -3.31
CA SER A 202 -11.78 -38.37 -4.51
C SER A 202 -12.38 -36.98 -4.23
N LYS A 203 -11.85 -35.95 -4.89
CA LYS A 203 -12.39 -34.59 -4.82
C LYS A 203 -13.51 -34.47 -5.86
N PRO A 204 -14.80 -34.38 -5.45
CA PRO A 204 -15.87 -34.13 -6.41
C PRO A 204 -15.63 -32.74 -7.05
N ARG A 205 -15.93 -32.64 -8.33
CA ARG A 205 -15.79 -31.39 -9.07
C ARG A 205 -17.04 -30.56 -8.98
N ILE A 206 -16.88 -29.24 -8.82
CA ILE A 206 -17.98 -28.28 -8.81
C ILE A 206 -17.67 -27.10 -9.70
N ALA A 207 -18.62 -26.67 -10.52
CA ALA A 207 -18.53 -25.47 -11.32
C ALA A 207 -19.01 -24.25 -10.50
N ILE A 208 -18.18 -23.26 -10.35
CA ILE A 208 -18.55 -21.97 -9.78
C ILE A 208 -18.90 -21.04 -10.93
N LEU A 209 -20.19 -20.80 -11.10
CA LEU A 209 -20.69 -19.97 -12.19
C LEU A 209 -20.54 -18.48 -11.85
N ARG A 210 -20.05 -17.71 -12.80
CA ARG A 210 -19.99 -16.26 -12.69
C ARG A 210 -20.38 -15.55 -13.98
N GLU A 211 -20.85 -14.33 -13.83
CA GLU A 211 -21.18 -13.38 -14.89
C GLU A 211 -20.51 -12.05 -14.55
N GLN A 212 -20.56 -11.07 -15.46
CA GLN A 212 -20.06 -9.72 -15.19
C GLN A 212 -20.78 -9.11 -13.98
N GLY A 213 -19.99 -8.46 -13.10
CA GLY A 213 -20.50 -7.87 -11.87
C GLY A 213 -20.73 -8.85 -10.72
N VAL A 214 -20.50 -10.17 -10.92
CA VAL A 214 -20.49 -11.13 -9.80
C VAL A 214 -19.26 -10.86 -8.92
N ASN A 215 -19.52 -10.75 -7.62
CA ASN A 215 -18.51 -10.66 -6.58
C ASN A 215 -18.78 -11.77 -5.58
N GLY A 216 -17.78 -12.52 -5.16
CA GLY A 216 -17.93 -13.63 -4.22
C GLY A 216 -17.73 -15.02 -4.84
N GLN A 217 -17.37 -15.12 -6.12
CA GLN A 217 -17.04 -16.40 -6.74
C GLN A 217 -15.77 -17.03 -6.11
N ASN A 218 -14.82 -16.23 -5.68
CA ASN A 218 -13.61 -16.71 -5.00
C ASN A 218 -13.94 -17.24 -3.61
N GLU A 219 -14.79 -16.56 -2.85
CA GLU A 219 -15.25 -16.97 -1.53
C GLU A 219 -16.08 -18.24 -1.61
N MET A 220 -16.94 -18.37 -2.64
CA MET A 220 -17.68 -19.58 -2.90
C MET A 220 -16.73 -20.75 -3.21
N ALA A 221 -15.75 -20.55 -4.08
CA ALA A 221 -14.76 -21.55 -4.39
C ALA A 221 -13.94 -21.94 -3.15
N ALA A 222 -13.56 -20.97 -2.31
CA ALA A 222 -12.86 -21.24 -1.05
C ALA A 222 -13.69 -22.11 -0.11
N ALA A 223 -14.98 -21.80 0.08
CA ALA A 223 -15.89 -22.58 0.92
C ALA A 223 -16.02 -24.03 0.44
N PHE A 224 -16.19 -24.25 -0.85
CA PHE A 224 -16.25 -25.61 -1.40
C PHE A 224 -14.91 -26.34 -1.32
N ASN A 225 -13.78 -25.65 -1.55
CA ASN A 225 -12.45 -26.24 -1.38
C ASN A 225 -12.19 -26.67 0.06
N GLU A 226 -12.69 -25.92 1.04
CA GLU A 226 -12.54 -26.27 2.46
C GLU A 226 -13.23 -27.59 2.82
N VAL A 227 -14.34 -27.90 2.17
CA VAL A 227 -15.04 -29.18 2.38
C VAL A 227 -14.65 -30.27 1.38
N GLY A 228 -13.56 -30.05 0.60
CA GLY A 228 -12.93 -31.09 -0.19
C GLY A 228 -13.36 -31.19 -1.65
N PHE A 229 -14.02 -30.16 -2.20
CA PHE A 229 -14.32 -30.10 -3.63
C PHE A 229 -13.14 -29.58 -4.46
N ASP A 230 -13.09 -29.96 -5.73
CA ASP A 230 -12.24 -29.38 -6.76
C ASP A 230 -13.09 -28.36 -7.55
N CYS A 231 -12.77 -27.08 -7.37
CA CYS A 231 -13.56 -25.98 -7.91
C CYS A 231 -13.09 -25.57 -9.29
N LEU A 232 -14.02 -25.42 -10.22
CA LEU A 232 -13.79 -24.94 -11.57
C LEU A 232 -14.49 -23.58 -11.73
N ASP A 233 -13.73 -22.59 -12.18
CA ASP A 233 -14.29 -21.27 -12.52
C ASP A 233 -14.92 -21.32 -13.90
N PHE A 234 -16.21 -20.98 -13.99
CA PHE A 234 -17.00 -20.97 -15.21
C PHE A 234 -17.66 -19.61 -15.42
N HIS A 235 -17.21 -18.89 -16.43
CA HIS A 235 -17.93 -17.72 -16.89
C HIS A 235 -19.11 -18.13 -17.78
N MET A 236 -20.21 -17.36 -17.76
CA MET A 236 -21.39 -17.65 -18.58
C MET A 236 -21.07 -17.75 -20.07
N THR A 237 -20.07 -17.02 -20.56
CA THR A 237 -19.60 -17.15 -21.95
C THR A 237 -19.04 -18.53 -22.27
N ASP A 238 -18.46 -19.25 -21.30
CA ASP A 238 -17.94 -20.61 -21.51
C ASP A 238 -19.09 -21.59 -21.73
N LEU A 239 -20.21 -21.42 -20.99
CA LEU A 239 -21.43 -22.21 -21.21
C LEU A 239 -22.09 -21.91 -22.56
N ILE A 240 -22.22 -20.62 -22.90
CA ILE A 240 -22.83 -20.19 -24.17
C ILE A 240 -22.01 -20.69 -25.37
N SER A 241 -20.70 -20.62 -25.28
CA SER A 241 -19.76 -21.07 -26.32
C SER A 241 -19.54 -22.58 -26.32
N LYS A 242 -20.12 -23.31 -25.35
CA LYS A 242 -19.92 -24.77 -25.15
C LYS A 242 -18.45 -25.19 -25.04
N ARG A 243 -17.61 -24.32 -24.48
CA ARG A 243 -16.16 -24.51 -24.46
C ARG A 243 -15.70 -25.60 -23.48
N HIS A 244 -16.52 -25.97 -22.51
CA HIS A 244 -16.19 -26.91 -21.44
C HIS A 244 -17.33 -27.90 -21.11
N LEU A 245 -18.13 -28.28 -22.11
CA LEU A 245 -19.16 -29.32 -21.98
C LEU A 245 -18.60 -30.70 -22.30
#